data_a9fa4f5415dd26c4f8fc75e6abc24e98
#
_entry.id   a9fa4f5415dd26c4f8fc75e6abc24e98
#
_cell.length_a   1.000
_cell.length_b   1.000
_cell.length_c   1.000
_cell.angle_alpha   90.00
_cell.angle_beta   90.00
_cell.angle_gamma   90.00
#
_symmetry.space_group_name_H-M   'P 1'
#
loop_
_entity.id
_entity.type
_entity.pdbx_description
1 polymer ?
#
loop_
_entity_poly.entity_id
_entity_poly.type
_entity_poly.pdbx_seq_one_letter_code
_entity_poly.pdbx_strand_id
1 'polypeptide(L)'
;LGLSSPMTKDRKILEKNYQKASEEIIKKLDEGKNVAYLTLGDPTVYSTYIYIQRIVKKCGYDAEIINGVPSFCAVAAKLGDSLADRSEQLHIIPSSYDIEEALELPGNKILMKAASKLSDVKKVLKEQGQEAWMIENCGMEEEKIYHGVEEMPEKATYYTTLLVKEAIDKNS
;
A
#
# COMPACT_ATOMS: atom_id res chain seq x y z
N LEU A 1 -0.35 14.54 -18.95
CA LEU A 1 -1.25 15.29 -18.06
C LEU A 1 -0.85 15.00 -16.62
N GLY A 2 -0.42 16.02 -15.87
CA GLY A 2 -0.12 15.86 -14.44
C GLY A 2 -1.40 16.00 -13.62
N LEU A 3 -1.91 14.90 -13.10
CA LEU A 3 -3.05 14.91 -12.18
C LEU A 3 -2.51 14.80 -10.75
N SER A 4 -2.57 15.91 -9.99
CA SER A 4 -2.16 15.90 -8.59
C SER A 4 -3.30 15.36 -7.70
N SER A 5 -2.99 14.39 -6.85
CA SER A 5 -3.92 13.94 -5.82
C SER A 5 -3.49 14.52 -4.47
N PRO A 6 -4.34 15.27 -3.77
CA PRO A 6 -3.98 15.85 -2.48
C PRO A 6 -3.84 14.76 -1.41
N MET A 7 -2.83 14.89 -0.57
CA MET A 7 -2.60 14.05 0.61
C MET A 7 -3.53 14.51 1.74
N THR A 8 -4.81 14.17 1.68
CA THR A 8 -5.82 14.55 2.70
C THR A 8 -6.70 13.38 3.07
N LYS A 9 -7.27 13.42 4.28
CA LYS A 9 -8.31 12.48 4.75
C LYS A 9 -9.73 13.07 4.55
N ASP A 10 -9.85 14.33 4.10
CA ASP A 10 -11.14 14.95 3.85
C ASP A 10 -11.80 14.34 2.61
N ARG A 11 -12.87 13.62 2.86
CA ARG A 11 -13.63 12.88 1.85
C ARG A 11 -14.19 13.77 0.74
N LYS A 12 -14.66 14.99 1.09
CA LYS A 12 -15.21 15.94 0.12
C LYS A 12 -14.14 16.48 -0.82
N ILE A 13 -12.94 16.74 -0.28
CA ILE A 13 -11.81 17.19 -1.08
C ILE A 13 -11.38 16.07 -2.03
N LEU A 14 -11.30 14.83 -1.54
CA LEU A 14 -10.94 13.67 -2.37
C LEU A 14 -11.94 13.43 -3.49
N GLU A 15 -13.25 13.42 -3.20
CA GLU A 15 -14.31 13.23 -4.18
C GLU A 15 -14.29 14.31 -5.27
N LYS A 16 -14.09 15.59 -4.88
CA LYS A 16 -13.94 16.71 -5.83
C LYS A 16 -12.72 16.52 -6.75
N ASN A 17 -11.61 16.00 -6.21
CA ASN A 17 -10.42 15.74 -7.01
C ASN A 17 -10.62 14.57 -7.98
N TYR A 18 -11.29 13.50 -7.55
CA TYR A 18 -11.61 12.37 -8.44
C TYR A 18 -12.51 12.82 -9.57
N GLN A 19 -13.52 13.66 -9.26
CA GLN A 19 -14.40 14.21 -10.27
C GLN A 19 -13.62 15.05 -11.30
N LYS A 20 -12.79 15.99 -10.83
CA LYS A 20 -11.96 16.83 -11.70
C LYS A 20 -11.01 16.02 -12.57
N ALA A 21 -10.34 15.03 -11.98
CA ALA A 21 -9.42 14.15 -12.72
C ALA A 21 -10.18 13.36 -13.81
N SER A 22 -11.38 12.87 -13.48
CA SER A 22 -12.23 12.15 -14.44
C SER A 22 -12.70 13.05 -15.59
N GLU A 23 -13.08 14.29 -15.31
CA GLU A 23 -13.48 15.27 -16.32
C GLU A 23 -12.34 15.56 -17.33
N GLU A 24 -11.11 15.71 -16.83
CA GLU A 24 -9.93 15.91 -17.67
C GLU A 24 -9.65 14.68 -18.57
N ILE A 25 -9.84 13.48 -18.04
CA ILE A 25 -9.70 12.23 -18.81
C ILE A 25 -10.80 12.15 -19.88
N ILE A 26 -12.07 12.36 -19.50
CA ILE A 26 -13.21 12.31 -20.40
C ILE A 26 -13.04 13.31 -21.54
N LYS A 27 -12.59 14.52 -21.27
CA LYS A 27 -12.29 15.51 -22.30
C LYS A 27 -11.29 15.00 -23.34
N LYS A 28 -10.28 14.21 -22.93
CA LYS A 28 -9.33 13.61 -23.88
C LYS A 28 -9.94 12.47 -24.66
N LEU A 29 -10.81 11.69 -24.05
CA LEU A 29 -11.54 10.63 -24.73
C LEU A 29 -12.53 11.20 -25.76
N ASP A 30 -13.21 12.31 -25.44
CA ASP A 30 -14.10 13.04 -26.37
C ASP A 30 -13.35 13.60 -27.58
N GLU A 31 -12.06 13.94 -27.41
CA GLU A 31 -11.16 14.33 -28.51
C GLU A 31 -10.72 13.13 -29.36
N GLY A 32 -11.23 11.91 -29.10
CA GLY A 32 -10.86 10.68 -29.81
C GLY A 32 -9.49 10.12 -29.42
N LYS A 33 -8.94 10.53 -28.26
CA LYS A 33 -7.61 10.08 -27.79
C LYS A 33 -7.72 8.87 -26.88
N ASN A 34 -6.73 7.97 -26.95
CA ASN A 34 -6.53 6.95 -25.93
C ASN A 34 -5.81 7.57 -24.72
N VAL A 35 -6.24 7.20 -23.51
CA VAL A 35 -5.67 7.70 -22.26
C VAL A 35 -5.12 6.53 -21.45
N ALA A 36 -3.86 6.62 -21.03
CA ALA A 36 -3.26 5.72 -20.03
C ALA A 36 -3.10 6.47 -18.70
N TYR A 37 -3.71 5.93 -17.64
CA TYR A 37 -3.53 6.44 -16.27
C TYR A 37 -2.46 5.60 -15.57
N LEU A 38 -1.33 6.22 -15.25
CA LEU A 38 -0.22 5.54 -14.58
C LEU A 38 -0.33 5.67 -13.06
N THR A 39 -0.11 4.57 -12.34
CA THR A 39 -0.03 4.53 -10.89
C THR A 39 1.15 3.70 -10.41
N LEU A 40 1.67 3.97 -9.23
CA LEU A 40 2.68 3.14 -8.60
C LEU A 40 2.03 1.90 -8.00
N GLY A 41 2.69 0.75 -8.11
CA GLY A 41 2.20 -0.52 -7.61
C GLY A 41 1.09 -1.11 -8.48
N ASP A 42 0.14 -1.77 -7.88
CA ASP A 42 -1.01 -2.37 -8.56
C ASP A 42 -2.24 -1.46 -8.43
N PRO A 43 -2.94 -1.15 -9.54
CA PRO A 43 -4.11 -0.27 -9.51
C PRO A 43 -5.31 -0.84 -8.75
N THR A 44 -5.33 -2.13 -8.44
CA THR A 44 -6.40 -2.79 -7.70
C THR A 44 -6.21 -2.77 -6.19
N VAL A 45 -5.00 -2.42 -5.70
CA VAL A 45 -4.64 -2.46 -4.29
C VAL A 45 -4.50 -1.04 -3.71
N TYR A 46 -5.48 -0.58 -2.96
CA TYR A 46 -5.51 0.74 -2.29
C TYR A 46 -5.14 1.91 -3.19
N SER A 47 -5.48 1.84 -4.48
CA SER A 47 -5.22 2.89 -5.47
C SER A 47 -6.39 3.85 -5.62
N THR A 48 -6.08 5.14 -5.76
CA THR A 48 -7.03 6.19 -6.11
C THR A 48 -7.64 6.00 -7.50
N TYR A 49 -6.95 5.32 -8.40
CA TYR A 49 -7.40 5.08 -9.77
C TYR A 49 -8.80 4.46 -9.84
N ILE A 50 -9.13 3.53 -8.94
CA ILE A 50 -10.41 2.83 -8.92
C ILE A 50 -11.63 3.78 -8.82
N TYR A 51 -11.48 4.88 -8.07
CA TYR A 51 -12.55 5.89 -7.94
C TYR A 51 -12.73 6.67 -9.25
N ILE A 52 -11.63 7.02 -9.90
CA ILE A 52 -11.62 7.72 -11.21
C ILE A 52 -12.20 6.80 -12.28
N GLN A 53 -11.76 5.55 -12.36
CA GLN A 53 -12.26 4.56 -13.32
C GLN A 53 -13.79 4.40 -13.22
N ARG A 54 -14.33 4.31 -12.00
CA ARG A 54 -15.77 4.17 -11.78
C ARG A 54 -16.56 5.36 -12.34
N ILE A 55 -16.02 6.58 -12.25
CA ILE A 55 -16.65 7.77 -12.81
C ILE A 55 -16.60 7.72 -14.34
N VAL A 56 -15.43 7.45 -14.91
CA VAL A 56 -15.23 7.35 -16.37
C VAL A 56 -16.15 6.29 -16.98
N LYS A 57 -16.27 5.12 -16.37
CA LYS A 57 -17.18 4.04 -16.82
C LYS A 57 -18.66 4.44 -16.72
N LYS A 58 -19.06 5.16 -15.68
CA LYS A 58 -20.42 5.70 -15.55
C LYS A 58 -20.79 6.70 -16.66
N CYS A 59 -19.78 7.37 -17.23
CA CYS A 59 -19.95 8.28 -18.37
C CYS A 59 -19.97 7.56 -19.73
N GLY A 60 -19.93 6.22 -19.74
CA GLY A 60 -20.08 5.41 -20.97
C GLY A 60 -18.77 5.05 -21.67
N TYR A 61 -17.62 5.31 -21.07
CA TYR A 61 -16.31 4.94 -21.60
C TYR A 61 -15.85 3.59 -21.06
N ASP A 62 -15.19 2.82 -21.91
CA ASP A 62 -14.48 1.62 -21.46
C ASP A 62 -13.17 1.98 -20.79
N ALA A 63 -12.82 1.20 -19.76
CA ALA A 63 -11.56 1.33 -19.05
C ALA A 63 -11.07 -0.04 -18.59
N GLU A 64 -9.91 -0.42 -19.10
CA GLU A 64 -9.23 -1.67 -18.75
C GLU A 64 -8.24 -1.41 -17.60
N ILE A 65 -8.07 -2.42 -16.73
CA ILE A 65 -7.05 -2.41 -15.68
C ILE A 65 -5.93 -3.34 -16.13
N ILE A 66 -4.72 -2.77 -16.19
CA ILE A 66 -3.50 -3.56 -16.39
C ILE A 66 -2.83 -3.68 -15.03
N ASN A 67 -2.67 -4.92 -14.56
CA ASN A 67 -2.06 -5.20 -13.26
C ASN A 67 -0.61 -4.72 -13.19
N GLY A 68 -0.21 -4.30 -12.01
CA GLY A 68 1.16 -3.98 -11.67
C GLY A 68 1.72 -4.94 -10.61
N VAL A 69 2.85 -4.57 -10.04
CA VAL A 69 3.44 -5.29 -8.90
C VAL A 69 3.07 -4.53 -7.62
N PRO A 70 2.26 -5.11 -6.71
CA PRO A 70 1.97 -4.48 -5.43
C PRO A 70 3.25 -4.22 -4.62
N SER A 71 3.29 -3.13 -3.87
CA SER A 71 4.48 -2.74 -3.10
C SER A 71 4.97 -3.83 -2.15
N PHE A 72 4.08 -4.57 -1.53
CA PHE A 72 4.43 -5.66 -0.63
C PHE A 72 5.07 -6.86 -1.35
N CYS A 73 4.70 -7.14 -2.61
CA CYS A 73 5.39 -8.14 -3.43
C CYS A 73 6.81 -7.68 -3.79
N ALA A 74 6.98 -6.39 -4.11
CA ALA A 74 8.31 -5.83 -4.35
C ALA A 74 9.18 -5.88 -3.09
N VAL A 75 8.60 -5.60 -1.92
CA VAL A 75 9.25 -5.71 -0.61
C VAL A 75 9.71 -7.14 -0.34
N ALA A 76 8.86 -8.14 -0.52
CA ALA A 76 9.23 -9.56 -0.34
C ALA A 76 10.37 -9.98 -1.26
N ALA A 77 10.28 -9.63 -2.55
CA ALA A 77 11.34 -9.90 -3.51
C ALA A 77 12.67 -9.24 -3.13
N LYS A 78 12.63 -8.01 -2.57
CA LYS A 78 13.80 -7.28 -2.10
C LYS A 78 14.43 -7.92 -0.86
N LEU A 79 13.61 -8.43 0.04
CA LEU A 79 14.06 -9.19 1.21
C LEU A 79 14.58 -10.60 0.85
N GLY A 80 14.26 -11.10 -0.35
CA GLY A 80 14.58 -12.46 -0.78
C GLY A 80 13.78 -13.53 -0.06
N ASP A 81 12.57 -13.18 0.41
CA ASP A 81 11.71 -14.07 1.19
C ASP A 81 10.27 -14.08 0.65
N SER A 82 9.50 -15.10 1.03
CA SER A 82 8.07 -15.20 0.70
C SER A 82 7.23 -14.33 1.63
N LEU A 83 6.04 -13.93 1.16
CA LEU A 83 5.04 -13.28 2.01
C LEU A 83 4.31 -14.28 2.91
N ALA A 84 4.10 -15.48 2.40
CA ALA A 84 3.49 -16.60 3.12
C ALA A 84 3.88 -17.90 2.45
N ASP A 85 4.10 -18.94 3.25
CA ASP A 85 4.45 -20.28 2.79
C ASP A 85 3.28 -21.26 3.03
N ARG A 86 3.12 -22.21 2.12
CA ARG A 86 2.14 -23.32 2.24
C ARG A 86 0.74 -22.85 2.65
N SER A 87 0.34 -23.08 3.92
CA SER A 87 -0.98 -22.78 4.47
C SER A 87 -1.00 -21.55 5.38
N GLU A 88 0.09 -20.79 5.43
CA GLU A 88 0.15 -19.57 6.22
C GLU A 88 -0.87 -18.54 5.73
N GLN A 89 -1.51 -17.85 6.65
CA GLN A 89 -2.41 -16.75 6.33
C GLN A 89 -1.60 -15.48 6.08
N LEU A 90 -2.10 -14.64 5.17
CA LEU A 90 -1.52 -13.34 4.87
C LEU A 90 -2.58 -12.24 5.00
N HIS A 91 -2.33 -11.29 5.88
CA HIS A 91 -3.17 -10.12 6.08
C HIS A 91 -2.53 -8.87 5.50
N ILE A 92 -3.23 -8.15 4.62
CA ILE A 92 -2.78 -6.87 4.05
C ILE A 92 -3.56 -5.75 4.72
N ILE A 93 -2.89 -4.98 5.55
CA ILE A 93 -3.49 -4.06 6.51
C ILE A 93 -3.08 -2.62 6.18
N PRO A 94 -4.03 -1.72 5.85
CA PRO A 94 -3.74 -0.30 5.66
C PRO A 94 -3.55 0.42 7.00
N SER A 95 -2.78 1.48 7.04
CA SER A 95 -2.49 2.27 8.25
C SER A 95 -3.71 2.90 8.95
N SER A 96 -4.87 2.89 8.31
CA SER A 96 -6.13 3.36 8.90
C SER A 96 -6.76 2.38 9.88
N TYR A 97 -6.25 1.14 9.94
CA TYR A 97 -6.75 0.10 10.83
C TYR A 97 -6.18 0.26 12.26
N ASP A 98 -6.84 -0.38 13.23
CA ASP A 98 -6.29 -0.52 14.58
C ASP A 98 -5.08 -1.45 14.55
N ILE A 99 -3.94 -0.95 15.05
CA ILE A 99 -2.68 -1.68 14.95
C ILE A 99 -2.64 -2.86 15.96
N GLU A 100 -3.18 -2.67 17.15
CA GLU A 100 -3.19 -3.71 18.18
C GLU A 100 -4.04 -4.89 17.69
N GLU A 101 -5.28 -4.62 17.26
CA GLU A 101 -6.17 -5.64 16.70
C GLU A 101 -5.56 -6.32 15.46
N ALA A 102 -4.92 -5.54 14.58
CA ALA A 102 -4.31 -6.06 13.37
C ALA A 102 -3.13 -7.01 13.63
N LEU A 103 -2.32 -6.73 14.65
CA LEU A 103 -1.15 -7.54 15.00
C LEU A 103 -1.52 -8.81 15.81
N GLU A 104 -2.71 -8.86 16.40
CA GLU A 104 -3.25 -10.06 17.05
C GLU A 104 -3.75 -11.13 16.06
N LEU A 105 -3.97 -10.78 14.80
CA LEU A 105 -4.42 -11.75 13.79
C LEU A 105 -3.37 -12.87 13.63
N PRO A 106 -3.78 -14.12 13.43
CA PRO A 106 -2.85 -15.21 13.13
C PRO A 106 -2.26 -15.06 11.74
N GLY A 107 -1.06 -15.60 11.53
CA GLY A 107 -0.37 -15.55 10.24
C GLY A 107 0.46 -14.28 10.00
N ASN A 108 0.95 -14.15 8.79
CA ASN A 108 1.81 -13.03 8.38
C ASN A 108 1.02 -11.76 8.09
N LYS A 109 1.59 -10.60 8.36
CA LYS A 109 0.93 -9.31 8.17
C LYS A 109 1.79 -8.37 7.34
N ILE A 110 1.15 -7.67 6.42
CA ILE A 110 1.71 -6.55 5.69
C ILE A 110 1.06 -5.27 6.20
N LEU A 111 1.84 -4.39 6.81
CA LEU A 111 1.35 -3.08 7.21
C LEU A 111 1.73 -2.06 6.14
N MET A 112 0.73 -1.55 5.43
CA MET A 112 0.93 -0.56 4.37
C MET A 112 0.73 0.85 4.88
N LYS A 113 1.61 1.79 4.46
CA LYS A 113 1.54 3.22 4.81
C LYS A 113 1.58 3.45 6.33
N ALA A 114 2.33 2.63 7.06
CA ALA A 114 2.36 2.61 8.52
C ALA A 114 3.18 3.75 9.15
N ALA A 115 3.82 4.62 8.36
CA ALA A 115 4.72 5.67 8.86
C ALA A 115 4.12 6.55 9.98
N SER A 116 2.83 6.91 9.87
CA SER A 116 2.16 7.75 10.88
C SER A 116 1.85 7.05 12.21
N LYS A 117 1.96 5.73 12.24
CA LYS A 117 1.71 4.88 13.41
C LYS A 117 2.92 4.03 13.81
N LEU A 118 4.10 4.37 13.29
CA LEU A 118 5.30 3.55 13.45
C LEU A 118 5.69 3.36 14.92
N SER A 119 5.53 4.37 15.77
CA SER A 119 5.80 4.26 17.21
C SER A 119 4.89 3.22 17.88
N ASP A 120 3.61 3.22 17.55
CA ASP A 120 2.64 2.27 18.11
C ASP A 120 2.93 0.86 17.61
N VAL A 121 3.22 0.72 16.31
CA VAL A 121 3.64 -0.56 15.70
C VAL A 121 4.88 -1.12 16.39
N LYS A 122 5.94 -0.31 16.56
CA LYS A 122 7.19 -0.72 17.25
C LYS A 122 6.91 -1.22 18.66
N LYS A 123 6.07 -0.50 19.41
CA LYS A 123 5.71 -0.87 20.78
C LYS A 123 5.04 -2.24 20.81
N VAL A 124 4.00 -2.44 20.03
CA VAL A 124 3.23 -3.71 20.00
C VAL A 124 4.11 -4.88 19.53
N LEU A 125 4.92 -4.69 18.48
CA LEU A 125 5.83 -5.72 17.99
C LEU A 125 6.87 -6.15 19.05
N LYS A 126 7.40 -5.19 19.85
CA LYS A 126 8.31 -5.50 20.96
C LYS A 126 7.61 -6.27 22.08
N GLU A 127 6.42 -5.84 22.47
CA GLU A 127 5.62 -6.48 23.54
C GLU A 127 5.24 -7.92 23.16
N GLN A 128 4.95 -8.17 21.88
CA GLN A 128 4.58 -9.48 21.37
C GLN A 128 5.77 -10.34 20.91
N GLY A 129 6.98 -9.78 20.86
CA GLY A 129 8.19 -10.47 20.40
C GLY A 129 8.10 -10.93 18.94
N GLN A 130 7.35 -10.22 18.11
CA GLN A 130 7.17 -10.56 16.69
C GLN A 130 8.37 -10.11 15.85
N GLU A 131 8.75 -10.94 14.88
CA GLU A 131 9.78 -10.61 13.92
C GLU A 131 9.20 -9.74 12.79
N ALA A 132 9.88 -8.65 12.47
CA ALA A 132 9.39 -7.72 11.46
C ALA A 132 10.54 -7.09 10.66
N TRP A 133 10.27 -6.84 9.38
CA TRP A 133 11.13 -6.08 8.46
C TRP A 133 10.39 -4.83 8.03
N MET A 134 11.12 -3.75 7.86
CA MET A 134 10.56 -2.52 7.33
C MET A 134 11.38 -2.06 6.13
N ILE A 135 10.69 -1.67 5.05
CA ILE A 135 11.32 -1.04 3.90
C ILE A 135 10.67 0.31 3.63
N GLU A 136 11.50 1.33 3.52
CA GLU A 136 11.12 2.65 3.03
C GLU A 136 11.54 2.79 1.56
N ASN A 137 10.71 3.43 0.76
CA ASN A 137 10.97 3.78 -0.62
C ASN A 137 11.46 2.59 -1.47
N CYS A 138 10.85 1.41 -1.31
CA CYS A 138 11.25 0.20 -2.01
C CYS A 138 11.34 0.43 -3.53
N GLY A 139 12.51 0.13 -4.12
CA GLY A 139 12.78 0.34 -5.54
C GLY A 139 13.08 1.78 -5.95
N MET A 140 13.19 2.72 -5.02
CA MET A 140 13.56 4.12 -5.26
C MET A 140 15.00 4.39 -4.85
N GLU A 141 15.55 5.56 -5.22
CA GLU A 141 16.93 5.95 -4.94
C GLU A 141 17.24 6.00 -3.43
N GLU A 142 16.26 6.39 -2.61
CA GLU A 142 16.41 6.50 -1.15
C GLU A 142 15.86 5.27 -0.41
N GLU A 143 15.98 4.09 -1.01
CA GLU A 143 15.55 2.84 -0.38
C GLU A 143 16.33 2.56 0.91
N LYS A 144 15.63 2.19 1.97
CA LYS A 144 16.20 1.74 3.24
C LYS A 144 15.51 0.49 3.73
N ILE A 145 16.30 -0.47 4.21
CA ILE A 145 15.83 -1.74 4.75
C ILE A 145 16.23 -1.81 6.23
N TYR A 146 15.29 -2.23 7.06
CA TYR A 146 15.49 -2.39 8.51
C TYR A 146 15.10 -3.82 8.90
N HIS A 147 16.01 -4.52 9.58
CA HIS A 147 15.83 -5.89 10.05
C HIS A 147 15.55 -5.89 11.55
N GLY A 148 14.32 -6.22 11.91
CA GLY A 148 13.88 -6.18 13.30
C GLY A 148 13.47 -4.79 13.79
N VAL A 149 12.72 -4.78 14.88
CA VAL A 149 12.09 -3.57 15.44
C VAL A 149 13.13 -2.57 15.96
N GLU A 150 14.28 -3.05 16.42
CA GLU A 150 15.32 -2.20 17.01
C GLU A 150 16.02 -1.30 15.98
N GLU A 151 16.10 -1.75 14.72
CA GLU A 151 16.69 -0.95 13.64
C GLU A 151 15.73 0.12 13.10
N MET A 152 14.41 -0.04 13.32
CA MET A 152 13.42 0.87 12.77
C MET A 152 13.55 2.28 13.37
N PRO A 153 13.52 3.34 12.52
CA PRO A 153 13.63 4.72 12.97
C PRO A 153 12.39 5.17 13.76
N GLU A 154 12.45 6.32 14.41
CA GLU A 154 11.30 6.94 15.07
C GLU A 154 10.30 7.57 14.09
N LYS A 155 10.76 7.94 12.91
CA LYS A 155 9.94 8.51 11.83
C LYS A 155 10.30 7.88 10.51
N ALA A 156 9.30 7.62 9.71
CA ALA A 156 9.45 7.01 8.39
C ALA A 156 8.71 7.81 7.30
N THR A 157 9.04 7.54 6.04
CA THR A 157 8.38 8.17 4.89
C THR A 157 7.01 7.57 4.63
N TYR A 158 6.20 8.24 3.81
CA TYR A 158 4.89 7.74 3.39
C TYR A 158 4.97 6.37 2.70
N TYR A 159 6.03 6.13 1.92
CA TYR A 159 6.26 4.88 1.20
C TYR A 159 6.93 3.82 2.09
N THR A 160 6.34 3.58 3.26
CA THR A 160 6.80 2.59 4.22
C THR A 160 5.89 1.38 4.22
N THR A 161 6.50 0.20 4.10
CA THR A 161 5.82 -1.10 4.21
C THR A 161 6.55 -1.95 5.24
N LEU A 162 5.81 -2.55 6.16
CA LEU A 162 6.33 -3.55 7.09
C LEU A 162 5.82 -4.94 6.70
N LEU A 163 6.70 -5.92 6.79
CA LEU A 163 6.39 -7.34 6.78
C LEU A 163 6.58 -7.87 8.20
N VAL A 164 5.52 -8.41 8.78
CA VAL A 164 5.54 -9.06 10.11
C VAL A 164 5.27 -10.54 9.87
N LYS A 165 6.23 -11.38 10.25
CA LYS A 165 6.08 -12.84 10.17
C LYS A 165 5.54 -13.38 11.49
N GLU A 166 4.64 -14.35 11.39
CA GLU A 166 4.24 -15.14 12.55
C GLU A 166 5.45 -15.92 13.06
N ALA A 167 5.64 -15.93 14.37
CA ALA A 167 6.69 -16.75 14.95
C ALA A 167 6.43 -18.23 14.62
N ILE A 168 7.28 -18.81 13.80
CA ILE A 168 7.22 -20.24 13.49
C ILE A 168 7.51 -20.98 14.79
N ASP A 169 6.55 -21.77 15.24
CA ASP A 169 6.79 -22.72 16.32
C ASP A 169 7.85 -23.71 15.82
N LYS A 170 9.09 -23.55 16.31
CA LYS A 170 10.26 -24.34 15.85
C LYS A 170 10.12 -25.86 16.14
N ASN A 171 8.94 -26.30 16.53
CA ASN A 171 8.66 -27.69 16.90
C ASN A 171 7.63 -28.39 15.98
N SER A 172 7.32 -27.85 14.81
CA SER A 172 6.45 -28.51 13.83
C SER A 172 7.22 -29.01 12.60
#